data_a4c1a7ad9abbf44fc771161d09293984
#
_entry.id   a4c1a7ad9abbf44fc771161d09293984
#
_cell.length_a   1.000
_cell.length_b   1.000
_cell.length_c   1.000
_cell.angle_alpha   90.00
_cell.angle_beta   90.00
_cell.angle_gamma   90.00
#
_symmetry.space_group_name_H-M   'P 1'
#
loop_
_entity.id
_entity.type
_entity.pdbx_description
1 polymer ?
#
loop_
_entity_poly.entity_id
_entity_poly.type
_entity_poly.pdbx_seq_one_letter_code
_entity_poly.pdbx_strand_id
1 'polypeptide(L)'
;AVFWDTVKYEQEEYTPWENYLEEEEFREEDLIQAGYTIESAEDTGIAMCASGTFDRWLGKKAVYKSSSFHADAGGSIFVAVSSSPEDAEISAGIIEPDGTWRGVSNTGNIEHSFSVKTSGTYRVYIRNDTDNHVRFVGSYHN
;
A
#
# COMPACT_ATOMS: atom_id res chain seq x y z
N ALA A 1 24.67 -23.37 18.41
CA ALA A 1 24.23 -23.54 18.15
C ALA A 1 23.79 -23.19 18.01
N VAL A 2 23.98 -22.84 18.31
CA VAL A 2 23.38 -22.84 18.19
C VAL A 2 23.13 -22.31 18.03
N PHE A 3 23.34 -22.04 18.18
CA PHE A 3 22.83 -21.92 18.02
C PHE A 3 22.52 -21.69 17.39
N TRP A 4 22.70 -21.37 17.51
CA TRP A 4 22.18 -21.42 16.89
C TRP A 4 21.58 -21.22 16.55
N ASP A 5 21.58 -20.94 16.71
CA ASP A 5 20.86 -20.91 16.35
C ASP A 5 20.62 -20.15 16.16
N THR A 6 21.00 -19.77 16.38
CA THR A 6 20.60 -19.42 16.25
C THR A 6 20.59 -18.79 15.78
N VAL A 7 21.05 -18.49 15.85
CA VAL A 7 20.86 -18.29 15.37
C VAL A 7 20.62 -17.87 14.74
N LYS A 8 20.81 -17.56 14.84
CA LYS A 8 20.32 -17.49 14.29
C LYS A 8 19.93 -16.90 14.00
N TYR A 9 20.14 -16.44 14.38
CA TYR A 9 19.52 -16.27 14.17
C TYR A 9 19.51 -15.43 14.13
N GLU A 10 19.93 -15.02 14.10
CA GLU A 10 19.75 -14.52 14.02
C GLU A 10 19.83 -13.72 13.42
N GLN A 11 20.30 -13.48 13.40
CA GLN A 11 20.21 -13.03 12.81
C GLN A 11 19.90 -12.39 12.26
N GLU A 12 19.81 -12.09 12.49
CA GLU A 12 19.25 -11.71 12.16
C GLU A 12 19.07 -10.78 12.04
N GLU A 13 19.31 -10.25 12.16
CA GLU A 13 18.86 -9.61 12.12
C GLU A 13 18.73 -8.64 11.66
N TYR A 14 19.02 -7.96 11.41
CA TYR A 14 18.47 -7.22 10.91
C TYR A 14 17.85 -7.16 10.24
N THR A 15 18.17 -7.33 10.63
CA THR A 15 17.32 -7.69 9.66
C THR A 15 16.24 -6.80 9.27
N PRO A 16 15.93 -6.71 8.16
CA PRO A 16 14.82 -5.91 7.71
C PRO A 16 13.47 -6.57 7.90
N TRP A 17 13.41 -7.64 8.64
CA TRP A 17 12.13 -8.31 8.87
C TRP A 17 11.13 -7.40 9.58
N GLU A 18 11.58 -6.42 10.31
CA GLU A 18 10.69 -5.46 10.96
C GLU A 18 9.99 -4.56 9.96
N ASN A 19 10.50 -4.50 8.74
CA ASN A 19 9.87 -3.74 7.67
C ASN A 19 9.08 -4.64 6.72
N TYR A 20 8.98 -5.90 7.07
CA TYR A 20 8.27 -6.86 6.24
C TYR A 20 6.81 -6.89 6.65
N LEU A 21 5.93 -6.61 5.71
CA LEU A 21 4.48 -6.64 5.92
C LEU A 21 3.90 -7.69 4.99
N GLU A 22 2.94 -8.44 5.50
CA GLU A 22 2.31 -9.51 4.75
C GLU A 22 1.30 -8.93 3.78
N GLU A 23 1.40 -9.27 2.51
CA GLU A 23 0.50 -8.77 1.49
C GLU A 23 -0.79 -9.57 1.46
N GLU A 24 -1.90 -8.87 1.26
CA GLU A 24 -3.22 -9.45 1.07
C GLU A 24 -3.71 -9.15 -0.32
N GLU A 25 -4.51 -10.03 -0.87
CA GLU A 25 -5.14 -9.84 -2.17
C GLU A 25 -6.65 -9.88 -2.02
N PHE A 26 -7.32 -8.98 -2.72
CA PHE A 26 -8.77 -8.90 -2.69
C PHE A 26 -9.23 -8.09 -3.90
N ARG A 27 -10.55 -7.95 -4.03
CA ARG A 27 -11.11 -7.18 -5.12
C ARG A 27 -11.94 -6.02 -4.58
N GLU A 28 -12.24 -5.05 -5.43
CA GLU A 28 -12.94 -3.84 -4.99
C GLU A 28 -14.30 -4.16 -4.35
N GLU A 29 -15.02 -5.14 -4.89
CA GLU A 29 -16.31 -5.49 -4.33
C GLU A 29 -16.21 -6.01 -2.90
N ASP A 30 -15.07 -6.60 -2.52
CA ASP A 30 -14.88 -7.04 -1.14
C ASP A 30 -14.85 -5.85 -0.19
N LEU A 31 -14.24 -4.75 -0.61
CA LEU A 31 -14.21 -3.53 0.19
C LEU A 31 -15.59 -2.92 0.28
N ILE A 32 -16.33 -2.88 -0.82
CA ILE A 32 -17.68 -2.31 -0.82
C ILE A 32 -18.58 -3.10 0.11
N GLN A 33 -18.50 -4.44 0.05
CA GLN A 33 -19.29 -5.28 0.93
C GLN A 33 -18.91 -5.12 2.40
N ALA A 34 -17.66 -4.78 2.66
CA ALA A 34 -17.19 -4.55 4.03
C ALA A 34 -17.50 -3.15 4.55
N GLY A 35 -18.15 -2.31 3.74
CA GLY A 35 -18.58 -0.99 4.17
C GLY A 35 -17.65 0.15 3.86
N TYR A 36 -16.63 -0.08 3.03
CA TYR A 36 -15.71 0.99 2.65
C TYR A 36 -16.32 1.86 1.55
N THR A 37 -15.96 3.16 1.58
CA THR A 37 -16.32 4.12 0.54
C THR A 37 -15.08 4.39 -0.29
N ILE A 38 -15.22 4.33 -1.62
CA ILE A 38 -14.07 4.43 -2.52
C ILE A 38 -14.09 5.77 -3.25
N GLU A 39 -12.98 6.49 -3.14
CA GLU A 39 -12.74 7.76 -3.84
C GLU A 39 -11.57 7.55 -4.80
N SER A 40 -11.58 8.28 -5.91
CA SER A 40 -10.54 8.15 -6.93
C SER A 40 -10.02 9.50 -7.34
N ALA A 41 -8.73 9.57 -7.62
CA ALA A 41 -8.17 10.72 -8.31
C ALA A 41 -8.69 10.75 -9.73
N GLU A 42 -8.74 11.95 -10.30
CA GLU A 42 -9.13 12.12 -11.68
C GLU A 42 -8.03 11.61 -12.60
N ASP A 43 -8.40 10.78 -13.58
CA ASP A 43 -7.46 10.27 -14.56
C ASP A 43 -7.36 11.22 -15.72
N THR A 44 -6.19 11.81 -15.92
CA THR A 44 -5.94 12.71 -17.04
C THR A 44 -5.10 12.04 -18.12
N GLY A 45 -4.92 10.72 -18.01
CA GLY A 45 -4.09 9.96 -18.92
C GLY A 45 -3.25 8.98 -18.13
N ILE A 46 -2.55 8.09 -18.83
CA ILE A 46 -1.72 7.09 -18.17
C ILE A 46 -0.27 7.54 -18.23
N ALA A 47 0.34 7.73 -17.06
CA ALA A 47 1.75 8.10 -16.98
C ALA A 47 2.61 6.88 -17.26
N MET A 48 3.74 7.10 -17.94
CA MET A 48 4.67 6.01 -18.27
C MET A 48 5.51 5.59 -17.08
N CYS A 49 5.69 6.47 -16.12
CA CYS A 49 6.28 6.11 -14.84
C CYS A 49 5.58 6.92 -13.78
N ALA A 50 5.57 6.40 -12.57
CA ALA A 50 4.81 7.02 -11.52
C ALA A 50 5.70 7.57 -10.44
N SER A 51 5.43 8.79 -10.05
CA SER A 51 5.79 9.26 -8.72
C SER A 51 4.69 10.22 -8.33
N GLY A 52 4.23 10.09 -7.11
CA GLY A 52 3.15 10.93 -6.62
C GLY A 52 3.22 11.06 -5.12
N THR A 53 2.45 12.01 -4.61
CA THR A 53 2.39 12.24 -3.17
C THR A 53 0.96 12.16 -2.70
N PHE A 54 0.81 11.84 -1.42
CA PHE A 54 -0.46 11.89 -0.72
C PHE A 54 -0.36 12.93 0.39
N ASP A 55 -1.40 13.73 0.53
CA ASP A 55 -1.57 14.61 1.68
C ASP A 55 -3.07 14.91 1.75
N ARG A 56 -3.81 14.01 2.42
CA ARG A 56 -5.24 14.17 2.46
C ARG A 56 -5.84 13.49 3.68
N TRP A 57 -6.99 13.99 4.08
CA TRP A 57 -7.80 13.38 5.11
C TRP A 57 -8.76 12.40 4.47
N LEU A 58 -8.85 11.22 5.05
CA LEU A 58 -9.87 10.24 4.69
C LEU A 58 -10.81 10.06 5.85
N GLY A 59 -12.10 10.06 5.56
CA GLY A 59 -13.10 9.78 6.57
C GLY A 59 -13.13 8.32 6.95
N LYS A 60 -14.05 7.99 7.84
CA LYS A 60 -14.27 6.64 8.32
C LYS A 60 -14.36 5.65 7.16
N LYS A 61 -13.55 4.60 7.22
CA LYS A 61 -13.61 3.50 6.26
C LYS A 61 -13.57 3.98 4.80
N ALA A 62 -12.77 4.99 4.52
CA ALA A 62 -12.64 5.52 3.17
C ALA A 62 -11.34 5.05 2.54
N VAL A 63 -11.40 4.86 1.22
CA VAL A 63 -10.27 4.42 0.41
C VAL A 63 -10.07 5.46 -0.69
N TYR A 64 -8.82 5.79 -0.99
CA TYR A 64 -8.50 6.71 -2.06
C TYR A 64 -7.56 6.03 -3.05
N LYS A 65 -7.92 6.07 -4.34
CA LYS A 65 -7.11 5.51 -5.42
C LYS A 65 -6.40 6.63 -6.17
N SER A 66 -5.11 6.46 -6.42
CA SER A 66 -4.35 7.42 -7.22
C SER A 66 -4.78 7.37 -8.68
N SER A 67 -4.29 8.30 -9.49
CA SER A 67 -4.44 8.20 -10.93
C SER A 67 -3.61 7.01 -11.46
N SER A 68 -3.91 6.61 -12.69
CA SER A 68 -3.30 5.44 -13.31
C SER A 68 -1.90 5.73 -13.83
N PHE A 69 -1.07 4.70 -13.84
CA PHE A 69 0.26 4.79 -14.44
C PHE A 69 0.66 3.42 -14.98
N HIS A 70 1.64 3.42 -15.86
CA HIS A 70 2.15 2.18 -16.44
C HIS A 70 3.31 1.64 -15.60
N ALA A 71 3.36 0.33 -15.41
CA ALA A 71 4.49 -0.33 -14.77
C ALA A 71 4.82 -1.62 -15.54
N ASP A 72 6.10 -1.94 -15.62
CA ASP A 72 6.58 -3.10 -16.36
C ASP A 72 6.86 -4.28 -15.44
N ALA A 73 6.58 -5.47 -15.92
CA ALA A 73 6.88 -6.69 -15.19
C ALA A 73 8.36 -6.75 -14.86
N GLY A 74 8.67 -7.18 -13.65
CA GLY A 74 10.04 -7.25 -13.18
C GLY A 74 10.46 -6.04 -12.37
N GLY A 75 9.68 -4.96 -12.42
CA GLY A 75 9.93 -3.77 -11.61
C GLY A 75 9.23 -3.86 -10.26
N SER A 76 9.17 -2.73 -9.58
CA SER A 76 8.48 -2.63 -8.31
C SER A 76 7.82 -1.26 -8.16
N ILE A 77 6.82 -1.19 -7.29
CA ILE A 77 6.15 0.05 -6.92
C ILE A 77 6.34 0.23 -5.42
N PHE A 78 7.01 1.31 -5.04
CA PHE A 78 7.29 1.58 -3.64
C PHE A 78 6.25 2.56 -3.10
N VAL A 79 5.69 2.23 -1.92
CA VAL A 79 4.69 3.06 -1.26
C VAL A 79 5.16 3.34 0.16
N ALA A 80 5.16 4.61 0.54
CA ALA A 80 5.53 5.03 1.89
C ALA A 80 4.53 6.07 2.37
N VAL A 81 3.75 5.73 3.40
CA VAL A 81 2.75 6.65 3.95
C VAL A 81 2.78 6.61 5.47
N SER A 82 2.44 7.74 6.06
CA SER A 82 2.28 7.87 7.51
C SER A 82 0.90 8.43 7.80
N SER A 83 0.37 8.08 8.95
CA SER A 83 -0.94 8.57 9.36
C SER A 83 -0.84 9.53 10.53
N SER A 84 -1.87 10.38 10.65
CA SER A 84 -2.09 11.21 11.82
C SER A 84 -3.56 11.02 12.19
N PRO A 85 -3.86 10.44 13.35
CA PRO A 85 -2.95 10.06 14.44
C PRO A 85 -2.06 8.87 14.11
N GLU A 86 -0.96 8.77 14.84
CA GLU A 86 0.07 7.75 14.58
C GLU A 86 -0.36 6.34 14.96
N ASP A 87 -1.41 6.21 15.75
CA ASP A 87 -1.90 4.90 16.18
C ASP A 87 -3.07 4.41 15.33
N ALA A 88 -3.35 5.07 14.22
CA ALA A 88 -4.44 4.67 13.34
C ALA A 88 -4.08 3.39 12.58
N GLU A 89 -5.07 2.51 12.43
CA GLU A 89 -4.92 1.33 11.58
C GLU A 89 -5.13 1.77 10.13
N ILE A 90 -4.14 1.53 9.30
CA ILE A 90 -4.18 1.95 7.89
C ILE A 90 -3.73 0.82 6.98
N SER A 91 -4.09 0.94 5.72
CA SER A 91 -3.65 0.02 4.67
C SER A 91 -3.23 0.80 3.45
N ALA A 92 -2.36 0.22 2.66
CA ALA A 92 -1.92 0.82 1.41
C ALA A 92 -1.47 -0.29 0.47
N GLY A 93 -1.53 -0.01 -0.84
CA GLY A 93 -1.11 -1.02 -1.80
C GLY A 93 -1.30 -0.57 -3.22
N ILE A 94 -1.40 -1.55 -4.10
CA ILE A 94 -1.53 -1.32 -5.54
C ILE A 94 -2.76 -2.05 -6.07
N ILE A 95 -3.25 -1.56 -7.19
CA ILE A 95 -4.34 -2.19 -7.94
C ILE A 95 -3.74 -2.63 -9.27
N GLU A 96 -3.79 -3.93 -9.52
CA GLU A 96 -3.16 -4.54 -10.69
C GLU A 96 -4.03 -4.39 -11.93
N PRO A 97 -3.46 -4.63 -13.13
CA PRO A 97 -4.23 -4.44 -14.37
C PRO A 97 -5.49 -5.30 -14.46
N ASP A 98 -5.51 -6.46 -13.80
CA ASP A 98 -6.67 -7.34 -13.83
C ASP A 98 -7.72 -7.00 -12.77
N GLY A 99 -7.50 -5.93 -12.01
CA GLY A 99 -8.44 -5.52 -10.99
C GLY A 99 -8.18 -6.10 -9.61
N THR A 100 -7.13 -6.89 -9.45
CA THR A 100 -6.75 -7.40 -8.14
C THR A 100 -6.09 -6.31 -7.32
N TRP A 101 -6.55 -6.12 -6.09
CA TRP A 101 -5.92 -5.22 -5.13
C TRP A 101 -4.95 -6.01 -4.29
N ARG A 102 -3.75 -5.48 -4.13
CA ARG A 102 -2.71 -6.13 -3.35
C ARG A 102 -2.13 -5.11 -2.40
N GLY A 103 -2.19 -5.39 -1.09
CA GLY A 103 -1.78 -4.39 -0.13
C GLY A 103 -1.32 -4.95 1.18
N VAL A 104 -0.92 -4.04 2.06
CA VAL A 104 -0.45 -4.35 3.41
C VAL A 104 -1.16 -3.44 4.39
N SER A 105 -1.20 -3.87 5.64
CA SER A 105 -1.82 -3.12 6.73
C SER A 105 -0.83 -2.95 7.86
N ASN A 106 -0.91 -1.83 8.55
CA ASN A 106 -0.05 -1.56 9.69
C ASN A 106 -0.63 -0.42 10.50
N THR A 107 -0.05 -0.18 11.67
CA THR A 107 -0.44 0.93 12.52
C THR A 107 0.49 2.09 12.24
N GLY A 108 -0.07 3.23 11.86
CA GLY A 108 0.65 4.52 11.83
C GLY A 108 1.51 4.78 10.61
N ASN A 109 2.18 3.77 10.06
CA ASN A 109 2.97 4.00 8.85
C ASN A 109 3.17 2.71 8.08
N ILE A 110 3.40 2.87 6.77
CA ILE A 110 3.64 1.76 5.87
C ILE A 110 4.78 2.16 4.93
N GLU A 111 5.76 1.27 4.80
CA GLU A 111 6.79 1.34 3.76
C GLU A 111 6.88 -0.05 3.16
N HIS A 112 6.57 -0.14 1.87
CA HIS A 112 6.53 -1.45 1.25
C HIS A 112 6.79 -1.33 -0.24
N SER A 113 7.53 -2.29 -0.78
CA SER A 113 7.82 -2.37 -2.20
C SER A 113 7.04 -3.54 -2.78
N PHE A 114 6.14 -3.24 -3.71
CA PHE A 114 5.30 -4.25 -4.35
C PHE A 114 5.95 -4.67 -5.66
N SER A 115 6.16 -5.97 -5.84
CA SER A 115 6.71 -6.46 -7.10
C SER A 115 5.65 -6.35 -8.20
N VAL A 116 6.07 -5.95 -9.40
CA VAL A 116 5.21 -5.87 -10.56
C VAL A 116 5.33 -7.17 -11.33
N LYS A 117 4.28 -7.97 -11.35
CA LYS A 117 4.30 -9.29 -11.95
C LYS A 117 3.86 -9.28 -13.40
N THR A 118 3.00 -8.34 -13.78
CA THR A 118 2.45 -8.24 -15.12
C THR A 118 2.54 -6.79 -15.57
N SER A 119 3.05 -6.57 -16.77
CA SER A 119 3.10 -5.21 -17.34
C SER A 119 1.68 -4.71 -17.59
N GLY A 120 1.42 -3.45 -17.29
CA GLY A 120 0.12 -2.87 -17.54
C GLY A 120 -0.14 -1.64 -16.69
N THR A 121 -1.41 -1.33 -16.53
CA THR A 121 -1.87 -0.13 -15.85
C THR A 121 -2.15 -0.42 -14.38
N TYR A 122 -1.54 0.39 -13.52
CA TYR A 122 -1.63 0.24 -12.07
C TYR A 122 -2.14 1.53 -11.44
N ARG A 123 -2.63 1.40 -10.21
CA ARG A 123 -2.93 2.53 -9.31
C ARG A 123 -2.38 2.19 -7.94
N VAL A 124 -2.12 3.22 -7.14
CA VAL A 124 -1.78 3.06 -5.72
C VAL A 124 -3.02 3.46 -4.93
N TYR A 125 -3.26 2.81 -3.78
CA TYR A 125 -4.36 3.18 -2.92
C TYR A 125 -3.89 3.34 -1.49
N ILE A 126 -4.65 4.13 -0.73
CA ILE A 126 -4.51 4.26 0.72
C ILE A 126 -5.89 4.03 1.32
N ARG A 127 -5.93 3.46 2.52
CA ARG A 127 -7.20 3.04 3.12
C ARG A 127 -7.20 3.31 4.61
N ASN A 128 -8.27 3.97 5.06
CA ASN A 128 -8.51 4.23 6.47
C ASN A 128 -9.33 3.10 7.06
N ASP A 129 -8.71 2.29 7.93
CA ASP A 129 -9.37 1.14 8.53
C ASP A 129 -10.04 1.47 9.86
N THR A 130 -10.15 2.77 10.19
CA THR A 130 -10.74 3.20 11.45
C THR A 130 -12.11 3.84 11.24
N ASP A 131 -12.78 4.12 12.35
CA ASP A 131 -14.07 4.82 12.33
C ASP A 131 -13.92 6.33 12.49
N ASN A 132 -12.71 6.83 12.43
CA ASN A 132 -12.41 8.26 12.61
C ASN A 132 -11.71 8.81 11.39
N HIS A 133 -11.62 10.15 11.31
CA HIS A 133 -10.85 10.78 10.25
C HIS A 133 -9.36 10.54 10.48
N VAL A 134 -8.64 10.27 9.40
CA VAL A 134 -7.19 10.04 9.46
C VAL A 134 -6.55 10.80 8.31
N ARG A 135 -5.47 11.52 8.61
CA ARG A 135 -4.69 12.18 7.58
C ARG A 135 -3.58 11.27 7.11
N PHE A 136 -3.43 11.17 5.81
CA PHE A 136 -2.38 10.37 5.16
C PHE A 136 -1.40 11.30 4.48
N VAL A 137 -0.12 11.13 4.79
CA VAL A 137 0.96 11.87 4.15
C VAL A 137 2.00 10.87 3.68
N GLY A 138 2.39 10.96 2.42
CA GLY A 138 3.38 10.05 1.91
C GLY A 138 3.57 10.16 0.42
N SER A 139 4.17 9.13 -0.15
CA SER A 139 4.51 9.13 -1.56
C SER A 139 4.58 7.72 -2.12
N TYR A 140 4.60 7.64 -3.45
CA TYR A 140 4.83 6.39 -4.15
C TYR A 140 5.64 6.66 -5.41
N HIS A 141 6.37 5.63 -5.87
CA HIS A 141 7.11 5.72 -7.12
C HIS A 141 7.40 4.32 -7.65
N ASN A 142 7.65 4.24 -8.95
CA ASN A 142 8.11 3.00 -9.58
C ASN A 142 9.37 3.21 -10.41
#